data_cdf916152c0f5537fd19eebe21c2b2a7
#
_entry.id   cdf916152c0f5537fd19eebe21c2b2a7
#
_cell.length_a   1.000
_cell.length_b   1.000
_cell.length_c   1.000
_cell.angle_alpha   90.00
_cell.angle_beta   90.00
_cell.angle_gamma   90.00
#
_symmetry.space_group_name_H-M   'P 1'
#
loop_
_entity.id
_entity.type
_entity.pdbx_description
1 polymer ?
#
loop_
_entity_poly.entity_id
_entity_poly.type
_entity_poly.pdbx_seq_one_letter_code
_entity_poly.pdbx_strand_id
1 'polypeptide(L)'
;SRTLPRITRNCQLGRLVTTGPLPGSEIYVAGGKSREIELSAISDSGLAEIDWNIEQIPRLSSKGTRRALVSNFNDLYIDSVPIAIPESLGERWNSGPNENSRWHPEGACIRFRFSLSSGSYATTLLREFMQCPLNQL
;
A
#
# COMPACT_ATOMS: atom_id res chain seq x y z
N SER A 1 -4.78 19.19 -28.00
CA SER A 1 -4.53 19.94 -26.75
C SER A 1 -3.05 19.82 -26.35
N ARG A 2 -2.38 20.94 -26.10
CA ARG A 2 -0.96 20.98 -25.71
C ARG A 2 -0.68 20.40 -24.31
N THR A 3 -1.71 20.13 -23.53
CA THR A 3 -1.63 19.71 -22.13
C THR A 3 -1.30 18.22 -22.00
N LEU A 4 -1.86 17.36 -22.86
CA LEU A 4 -1.71 15.91 -22.75
C LEU A 4 -0.27 15.42 -22.91
N PRO A 5 0.53 15.88 -23.91
CA PRO A 5 1.93 15.47 -24.02
C PRO A 5 2.78 15.87 -22.81
N ARG A 6 2.49 17.04 -22.20
CA ARG A 6 3.16 17.51 -21.00
C ARG A 6 2.85 16.63 -19.78
N ILE A 7 1.59 16.23 -19.61
CA ILE A 7 1.17 15.33 -18.53
C ILE A 7 1.87 13.98 -18.71
N THR A 8 1.80 13.39 -19.90
CA THR A 8 2.44 12.11 -20.22
C THR A 8 3.95 12.14 -19.89
N ARG A 9 4.63 13.20 -20.32
CA ARG A 9 6.07 13.36 -20.01
C ARG A 9 6.34 13.46 -18.51
N ASN A 10 5.51 14.19 -17.76
CA ASN A 10 5.69 14.30 -16.31
C ASN A 10 5.40 12.99 -15.58
N CYS A 11 4.45 12.18 -16.06
CA CYS A 11 4.24 10.83 -15.55
C CYS A 11 5.46 9.92 -15.82
N GLN A 12 6.00 9.94 -17.04
CA GLN A 12 7.21 9.19 -17.40
C GLN A 12 8.43 9.58 -16.57
N LEU A 13 8.53 10.86 -16.18
CA LEU A 13 9.59 11.37 -15.32
C LEU A 13 9.34 11.13 -13.82
N GLY A 14 8.25 10.46 -13.44
CA GLY A 14 7.88 10.24 -12.05
C GLY A 14 7.47 11.50 -11.27
N ARG A 15 7.26 12.63 -11.97
CA ARG A 15 6.84 13.90 -11.34
C ARG A 15 5.34 13.96 -11.07
N LEU A 16 4.56 13.16 -11.77
CA LEU A 16 3.13 12.98 -11.58
C LEU A 16 2.83 11.48 -11.49
N VAL A 17 1.93 11.13 -10.62
CA VAL A 17 1.45 9.75 -10.44
C VAL A 17 -0.08 9.72 -10.51
N THR A 18 -0.62 8.61 -10.97
CA THR A 18 -2.05 8.34 -10.89
C THR A 18 -2.46 8.20 -9.44
N THR A 19 -3.56 8.84 -9.07
CA THR A 19 -4.11 8.77 -7.71
C THR A 19 -5.52 8.19 -7.75
N GLY A 20 -5.91 7.50 -6.68
CA GLY A 20 -7.28 7.07 -6.41
C GLY A 20 -7.85 7.74 -5.17
N PRO A 21 -9.18 7.76 -5.01
CA PRO A 21 -9.82 8.29 -3.82
C PRO A 21 -9.59 7.35 -2.63
N LEU A 22 -9.32 7.93 -1.49
CA LEU A 22 -9.43 7.29 -0.19
C LEU A 22 -10.70 7.84 0.45
N PRO A 23 -11.74 7.02 0.63
CA PRO A 23 -13.06 7.48 1.09
C PRO A 23 -13.03 8.15 2.46
N GLY A 24 -14.00 9.02 2.66
CA GLY A 24 -14.24 9.77 3.88
C GLY A 24 -15.54 10.53 3.78
N SER A 25 -15.84 11.40 4.74
CA SER A 25 -17.06 12.23 4.75
C SER A 25 -17.13 13.19 3.56
N GLU A 26 -15.97 13.55 3.00
CA GLU A 26 -15.85 14.31 1.75
C GLU A 26 -15.25 13.39 0.68
N ILE A 27 -15.97 13.19 -0.43
CA ILE A 27 -15.49 12.28 -1.49
C ILE A 27 -14.80 13.10 -2.57
N TYR A 28 -13.48 12.96 -2.65
CA TYR A 28 -12.64 13.59 -3.67
C TYR A 28 -12.46 12.65 -4.87
N VAL A 29 -13.44 12.61 -5.77
CA VAL A 29 -13.37 11.81 -7.00
C VAL A 29 -12.90 12.64 -8.19
N ALA A 30 -12.36 11.97 -9.19
CA ALA A 30 -11.96 12.58 -10.46
C ALA A 30 -13.17 13.06 -11.27
N GLY A 31 -12.92 13.71 -12.41
CA GLY A 31 -13.96 14.09 -13.37
C GLY A 31 -14.08 13.09 -14.53
N GLY A 32 -15.17 13.21 -15.30
CA GLY A 32 -15.39 12.42 -16.51
C GLY A 32 -15.42 10.91 -16.28
N LYS A 33 -14.91 10.13 -17.22
CA LYS A 33 -14.90 8.66 -17.17
C LYS A 33 -14.16 8.10 -15.94
N SER A 34 -13.12 8.78 -15.48
CA SER A 34 -12.41 8.35 -14.25
C SER A 34 -13.30 8.41 -13.02
N ARG A 35 -14.26 9.36 -12.97
CA ARG A 35 -15.25 9.44 -11.90
C ARG A 35 -16.12 8.18 -11.83
N GLU A 36 -16.57 7.70 -12.97
CA GLU A 36 -17.41 6.49 -13.05
C GLU A 36 -16.67 5.28 -12.50
N ILE A 37 -15.41 5.12 -12.88
CA ILE A 37 -14.56 4.02 -12.40
C ILE A 37 -14.33 4.12 -10.89
N GLU A 38 -14.03 5.32 -10.39
CA GLU A 38 -13.76 5.53 -8.97
C GLU A 38 -15.02 5.30 -8.12
N LEU A 39 -16.18 5.76 -8.54
CA LEU A 39 -17.45 5.55 -7.84
C LEU A 39 -17.87 4.08 -7.85
N SER A 40 -17.70 3.37 -8.99
CA SER A 40 -17.94 1.93 -9.06
C SER A 40 -17.06 1.18 -8.05
N ALA A 41 -15.76 1.46 -8.04
CA ALA A 41 -14.84 0.81 -7.10
C ALA A 41 -15.19 1.07 -5.62
N ILE A 42 -15.63 2.28 -5.27
CA ILE A 42 -16.07 2.62 -3.92
C ILE A 42 -17.35 1.85 -3.56
N SER A 43 -18.31 1.77 -4.49
CA SER A 43 -19.56 1.04 -4.31
C SER A 43 -19.30 -0.46 -4.16
N ASP A 44 -18.51 -1.05 -5.06
CA ASP A 44 -18.21 -2.49 -5.08
C ASP A 44 -17.46 -2.97 -3.84
N SER A 45 -16.73 -2.07 -3.19
CA SER A 45 -16.04 -2.35 -1.92
C SER A 45 -16.91 -2.16 -0.67
N GLY A 46 -18.18 -1.74 -0.82
CA GLY A 46 -19.08 -1.43 0.30
C GLY A 46 -18.73 -0.17 1.08
N LEU A 47 -17.73 0.59 0.62
CA LEU A 47 -17.26 1.79 1.32
C LEU A 47 -18.20 3.01 1.14
N ALA A 48 -19.11 2.95 0.16
CA ALA A 48 -20.09 4.00 -0.08
C ALA A 48 -21.14 4.13 1.04
N GLU A 49 -21.39 3.03 1.76
CA GLU A 49 -22.44 2.95 2.81
C GLU A 49 -21.89 3.26 4.21
N ILE A 50 -20.57 3.47 4.33
CA ILE A 50 -19.93 3.74 5.62
C ILE A 50 -20.13 5.22 5.99
N ASP A 51 -20.65 5.46 7.19
CA ASP A 51 -20.62 6.80 7.80
C ASP A 51 -19.20 7.09 8.33
N TRP A 52 -18.51 7.97 7.63
CA TRP A 52 -17.15 8.40 7.99
C TRP A 52 -17.12 9.52 9.03
N ASN A 53 -18.28 10.03 9.44
CA ASN A 53 -18.40 11.06 10.45
C ASN A 53 -18.76 10.43 11.79
N ILE A 54 -17.77 10.25 12.66
CA ILE A 54 -17.93 9.64 13.97
C ILE A 54 -18.18 10.75 14.99
N GLU A 55 -19.45 11.09 15.24
CA GLU A 55 -19.84 12.18 16.15
C GLU A 55 -19.30 11.99 17.56
N GLN A 56 -19.26 10.74 18.06
CA GLN A 56 -18.80 10.42 19.40
C GLN A 56 -17.30 10.64 19.58
N ILE A 57 -16.53 10.49 18.49
CA ILE A 57 -15.07 10.66 18.50
C ILE A 57 -14.64 11.39 17.23
N PRO A 58 -14.87 12.71 17.11
CA PRO A 58 -14.61 13.47 15.89
C PRO A 58 -13.18 13.38 15.36
N ARG A 59 -12.20 13.15 16.25
CA ARG A 59 -10.79 12.95 15.86
C ARG A 59 -10.53 11.68 15.05
N LEU A 60 -11.46 10.73 15.06
CA LEU A 60 -11.40 9.51 14.25
C LEU A 60 -12.17 9.65 12.93
N SER A 61 -12.94 10.73 12.75
CA SER A 61 -13.63 11.01 11.50
C SER A 61 -12.60 11.25 10.39
N SER A 62 -12.82 10.64 9.25
CA SER A 62 -11.98 10.81 8.05
C SER A 62 -12.68 11.70 7.05
N LYS A 63 -12.03 12.79 6.66
CA LYS A 63 -12.53 13.63 5.56
C LYS A 63 -12.38 12.97 4.20
N GLY A 64 -11.54 11.95 4.11
CA GLY A 64 -11.11 11.40 2.84
C GLY A 64 -9.96 12.20 2.24
N THR A 65 -9.37 11.64 1.20
CA THR A 65 -8.26 12.25 0.46
C THR A 65 -8.02 11.50 -0.85
N ARG A 66 -6.93 11.82 -1.54
CA ARG A 66 -6.46 11.02 -2.68
C ARG A 66 -5.09 10.43 -2.35
N ARG A 67 -4.86 9.20 -2.79
CA ARG A 67 -3.60 8.49 -2.62
C ARG A 67 -3.01 8.08 -3.96
N ALA A 68 -1.70 8.10 -4.05
CA ALA A 68 -1.00 7.52 -5.19
C ALA A 68 -1.33 6.02 -5.32
N LEU A 69 -1.70 5.58 -6.52
CA LEU A 69 -1.95 4.17 -6.84
C LEU A 69 -0.67 3.41 -7.17
N VAL A 70 0.40 4.15 -7.46
CA VAL A 70 1.72 3.61 -7.78
C VAL A 70 2.74 4.30 -6.90
N SER A 71 3.63 3.53 -6.31
CA SER A 71 4.76 4.03 -5.53
C SER A 71 6.03 3.38 -6.02
N ASN A 72 7.11 4.16 -6.06
CA ASN A 72 8.44 3.64 -6.36
C ASN A 72 9.08 3.09 -5.08
N PHE A 73 9.91 2.09 -5.24
CA PHE A 73 10.83 1.62 -4.22
C PHE A 73 12.27 1.74 -4.73
N ASN A 74 13.21 1.87 -3.82
CA ASN A 74 14.63 1.98 -4.14
C ASN A 74 15.43 0.98 -3.31
N ASP A 75 16.69 0.79 -3.70
CA ASP A 75 17.67 0.01 -2.96
C ASP A 75 17.18 -1.41 -2.63
N LEU A 76 16.54 -2.07 -3.59
CA LEU A 76 16.05 -3.43 -3.41
C LEU A 76 17.22 -4.42 -3.42
N TYR A 77 17.38 -5.11 -2.29
CA TYR A 77 18.28 -6.24 -2.14
C TYR A 77 17.49 -7.45 -1.65
N ILE A 78 17.72 -8.59 -2.28
CA ILE A 78 17.07 -9.85 -1.94
C ILE A 78 18.17 -10.86 -1.63
N ASP A 79 18.19 -11.34 -0.39
CA ASP A 79 19.15 -12.33 0.08
C ASP A 79 18.40 -13.62 0.45
N SER A 80 18.98 -14.77 0.12
CA SER A 80 18.55 -16.04 0.68
C SER A 80 19.25 -16.24 2.03
N VAL A 81 18.46 -16.44 3.09
CA VAL A 81 18.98 -16.74 4.43
C VAL A 81 18.59 -18.18 4.74
N PRO A 82 19.54 -19.12 4.79
CA PRO A 82 19.23 -20.54 4.94
C PRO A 82 18.55 -20.87 6.28
N ILE A 83 18.84 -20.11 7.32
CA ILE A 83 18.19 -20.21 8.63
C ILE A 83 18.02 -18.79 9.15
N ALA A 84 16.84 -18.46 9.62
CA ALA A 84 16.63 -17.21 10.33
C ALA A 84 17.21 -17.39 11.76
N ILE A 85 18.38 -16.83 11.98
CA ILE A 85 18.99 -16.77 13.31
C ILE A 85 18.40 -15.52 13.99
N PRO A 86 17.62 -15.67 15.09
CA PRO A 86 16.97 -14.53 15.75
C PRO A 86 17.96 -13.41 16.11
N GLU A 87 19.19 -13.76 16.46
CA GLU A 87 20.25 -12.81 16.84
C GLU A 87 20.71 -11.95 15.64
N SER A 88 20.50 -12.40 14.41
CA SER A 88 20.78 -11.62 13.20
C SER A 88 19.67 -10.67 12.81
N LEU A 89 18.50 -10.82 13.41
CA LEU A 89 17.38 -9.91 13.28
C LEU A 89 17.63 -8.75 14.27
N GLY A 90 17.51 -7.50 13.84
CA GLY A 90 17.74 -6.34 14.71
C GLY A 90 16.91 -6.41 16.00
N GLU A 91 17.23 -5.56 16.97
CA GLU A 91 16.67 -5.58 18.34
C GLU A 91 15.15 -5.67 18.43
N ARG A 92 14.43 -5.19 17.42
CA ARG A 92 12.95 -5.31 17.33
C ARG A 92 12.45 -6.76 17.23
N TRP A 93 13.31 -7.70 16.89
CA TRP A 93 12.98 -9.09 16.61
C TRP A 93 13.67 -10.07 17.55
N ASN A 94 14.35 -9.55 18.58
CA ASN A 94 15.07 -10.37 19.57
C ASN A 94 14.16 -11.31 20.38
N SER A 95 12.85 -11.07 20.38
CA SER A 95 11.87 -11.96 21.03
C SER A 95 11.43 -13.13 20.15
N GLY A 96 11.96 -13.23 18.93
CA GLY A 96 11.56 -14.26 17.98
C GLY A 96 10.14 -14.02 17.40
N PRO A 97 9.68 -14.90 16.52
CA PRO A 97 8.31 -14.85 16.01
C PRO A 97 7.31 -15.15 17.12
N ASN A 98 6.18 -14.46 17.12
CA ASN A 98 5.06 -14.77 18.02
C ASN A 98 4.59 -16.21 17.81
N GLU A 99 4.03 -16.85 18.85
CA GLU A 99 3.60 -18.26 18.84
C GLU A 99 2.73 -18.65 17.63
N ASN A 100 2.04 -17.72 17.00
CA ASN A 100 1.18 -17.93 15.83
C ASN A 100 1.82 -17.52 14.50
N SER A 101 3.07 -17.06 14.47
CA SER A 101 3.72 -16.72 13.21
C SER A 101 4.18 -17.99 12.51
N ARG A 102 3.90 -18.07 11.21
CA ARG A 102 4.34 -19.17 10.34
C ARG A 102 5.84 -19.02 10.06
N TRP A 103 6.62 -19.40 11.03
CA TRP A 103 8.06 -19.43 10.92
C TRP A 103 8.49 -20.83 10.51
N HIS A 104 9.25 -20.94 9.44
CA HIS A 104 9.82 -22.20 9.01
C HIS A 104 11.29 -22.29 9.43
N PRO A 105 11.61 -22.89 10.57
CA PRO A 105 12.99 -23.02 11.03
C PRO A 105 13.84 -23.88 10.09
N GLU A 106 13.23 -24.78 9.34
CA GLU A 106 13.90 -25.68 8.38
C GLU A 106 13.80 -25.22 6.93
N GLY A 107 13.09 -24.09 6.66
CA GLY A 107 12.89 -23.55 5.34
C GLY A 107 13.90 -22.48 4.95
N ALA A 108 14.12 -22.32 3.66
CA ALA A 108 14.85 -21.17 3.15
C ALA A 108 14.07 -19.89 3.45
N CYS A 109 14.69 -18.95 4.13
CA CYS A 109 14.13 -17.62 4.35
C CYS A 109 14.67 -16.66 3.30
N ILE A 110 13.79 -15.81 2.80
CA ILE A 110 14.16 -14.74 1.90
C ILE A 110 14.08 -13.44 2.68
N ARG A 111 15.16 -12.67 2.66
CA ARG A 111 15.21 -11.34 3.26
C ARG A 111 15.14 -10.29 2.18
N PHE A 112 14.17 -9.39 2.32
CA PHE A 112 14.03 -8.20 1.49
C PHE A 112 14.55 -6.98 2.24
N ARG A 113 15.38 -6.19 1.58
CA ARG A 113 15.79 -4.86 2.05
C ARG A 113 15.45 -3.86 0.96
N PHE A 114 14.78 -2.80 1.31
CA PHE A 114 14.36 -1.77 0.37
C PHE A 114 14.02 -0.46 1.08
N SER A 115 13.99 0.63 0.33
CA SER A 115 13.56 1.95 0.79
C SER A 115 12.22 2.29 0.15
N LEU A 116 11.28 2.77 0.96
CA LEU A 116 9.97 3.25 0.51
C LEU A 116 9.79 4.72 0.87
N SER A 117 9.07 5.44 0.01
CA SER A 117 8.62 6.78 0.34
C SER A 117 7.59 6.78 1.46
N SER A 118 7.52 7.86 2.23
CA SER A 118 6.50 8.03 3.27
C SER A 118 5.10 7.84 2.70
N GLY A 119 4.27 7.09 3.43
CA GLY A 119 2.90 6.73 3.00
C GLY A 119 2.80 5.51 2.09
N SER A 120 3.92 4.82 1.78
CA SER A 120 3.93 3.52 1.10
C SER A 120 4.02 2.39 2.12
N TYR A 121 3.46 1.22 1.78
CA TYR A 121 3.39 0.08 2.67
C TYR A 121 4.25 -1.08 2.18
N ALA A 122 5.13 -1.58 3.04
CA ALA A 122 6.00 -2.71 2.75
C ALA A 122 5.20 -3.99 2.39
N THR A 123 4.08 -4.21 3.07
CA THR A 123 3.18 -5.33 2.80
C THR A 123 2.64 -5.33 1.37
N THR A 124 2.32 -4.17 0.82
CA THR A 124 1.88 -4.04 -0.57
C THR A 124 3.00 -4.43 -1.54
N LEU A 125 4.23 -3.97 -1.30
CA LEU A 125 5.38 -4.35 -2.13
C LEU A 125 5.67 -5.85 -2.03
N LEU A 126 5.69 -6.41 -0.83
CA LEU A 126 5.96 -7.84 -0.63
C LEU A 126 4.89 -8.72 -1.29
N ARG A 127 3.63 -8.29 -1.29
CA ARG A 127 2.55 -8.99 -1.97
C ARG A 127 2.79 -9.12 -3.47
N GLU A 128 3.35 -8.10 -4.13
CA GLU A 128 3.71 -8.19 -5.55
C GLU A 128 4.75 -9.29 -5.83
N PHE A 129 5.67 -9.52 -4.90
CA PHE A 129 6.64 -10.63 -5.01
C PHE A 129 6.00 -11.97 -4.68
N MET A 130 5.14 -12.04 -3.67
CA MET A 130 4.53 -13.31 -3.23
C MET A 130 3.42 -13.79 -4.17
N GLN A 131 2.85 -12.91 -5.01
CA GLN A 131 1.73 -13.21 -5.91
C GLN A 131 0.54 -13.86 -5.17
N CYS A 132 0.30 -13.46 -3.93
CA CYS A 132 -0.65 -14.07 -3.02
C CYS A 132 -1.96 -13.27 -2.97
N PRO A 133 -3.13 -13.92 -2.98
CA PRO A 133 -4.41 -13.24 -2.79
C PRO A 133 -4.52 -12.58 -1.41
N LEU A 134 -5.27 -11.48 -1.33
CA LEU A 134 -5.45 -10.70 -0.09
C LEU A 134 -5.96 -11.50 1.11
N ASN A 135 -6.76 -12.53 0.87
CA ASN A 135 -7.35 -13.39 1.91
C ASN A 135 -6.39 -14.46 2.46
N GLN A 136 -5.15 -14.49 1.97
CA GLN A 136 -4.11 -15.44 2.41
C GLN A 136 -2.93 -14.74 3.10
N LEU A 137 -3.01 -13.44 3.30
CA LEU A 137 -2.12 -12.63 4.11
C LEU A 137 -2.73 -12.45 5.49
#